data_6e8959d2dd66c35db40e070474ca6546
#
_entry.id   6e8959d2dd66c35db40e070474ca6546
#
_cell.length_a   1.000
_cell.length_b   1.000
_cell.length_c   1.000
_cell.angle_alpha   90.00
_cell.angle_beta   90.00
_cell.angle_gamma   90.00
#
_symmetry.space_group_name_H-M   'P 1'
#
loop_
_entity.id
_entity.type
_entity.pdbx_description
1 polymer ?
#
loop_
_entity_poly.entity_id
_entity_poly.type
_entity_poly.pdbx_seq_one_letter_code
_entity_poly.pdbx_strand_id
1 'polypeptide(L)'
;MPFDVAALVGCAVTTGVGAVWRTAGVRPGDRVAVIGCGGVGLSALMAAVAVGAEPVIAVDMTQSKVDAAKALGASAGVVWAGSAEATAEAVREVSGGGVDYAIEATGHGEAMQAAVLSTRNRGAAVLIGIPREETMLSVPARTIPRMERRILGSIYGSARPERDFLTTLDVYRSGRLPLDRLVSHRLPLADVNEAIDLMLSGEALRVVLDTSTEGTS
;
A
#
# COMPACT_ATOMS: atom_id res chain seq x y z
N MET A 1 4.45 19.19 -12.29
CA MET A 1 4.72 18.33 -11.11
C MET A 1 6.12 18.64 -10.62
N PRO A 2 6.33 18.82 -9.32
CA PRO A 2 7.66 18.95 -8.73
C PRO A 2 8.50 17.68 -8.96
N PHE A 3 9.81 17.81 -9.09
CA PHE A 3 10.69 16.65 -9.39
C PHE A 3 10.74 15.61 -8.26
N ASP A 4 10.66 16.05 -7.01
CA ASP A 4 10.61 15.19 -5.82
C ASP A 4 9.37 14.29 -5.81
N VAL A 5 8.22 14.82 -6.25
CA VAL A 5 6.99 14.04 -6.41
C VAL A 5 7.06 13.13 -7.64
N ALA A 6 7.64 13.63 -8.74
CA ALA A 6 7.82 12.85 -9.97
C ALA A 6 8.69 11.60 -9.74
N ALA A 7 9.73 11.72 -8.92
CA ALA A 7 10.61 10.61 -8.56
C ALA A 7 9.86 9.42 -7.91
N LEU A 8 8.74 9.66 -7.22
CA LEU A 8 7.94 8.61 -6.58
C LEU A 8 7.14 7.79 -7.61
N VAL A 9 6.79 8.40 -8.75
CA VAL A 9 5.90 7.76 -9.76
C VAL A 9 6.57 6.55 -10.39
N GLY A 10 7.89 6.57 -10.57
CA GLY A 10 8.65 5.52 -11.24
C GLY A 10 8.62 4.14 -10.58
N CYS A 11 8.23 4.02 -9.31
CA CYS A 11 8.19 2.73 -8.61
C CYS A 11 7.00 2.63 -7.64
N ALA A 12 7.13 3.21 -6.44
CA ALA A 12 6.20 2.98 -5.34
C ALA A 12 4.76 3.39 -5.68
N VAL A 13 4.60 4.55 -6.30
CA VAL A 13 3.27 5.07 -6.67
C VAL A 13 2.66 4.19 -7.75
N THR A 14 3.37 3.90 -8.82
CA THR A 14 2.87 3.05 -9.91
C THR A 14 2.50 1.66 -9.41
N THR A 15 3.32 1.07 -8.52
CA THR A 15 3.04 -0.24 -7.94
C THR A 15 1.76 -0.22 -7.10
N GLY A 16 1.64 0.71 -6.17
CA GLY A 16 0.47 0.79 -5.28
C GLY A 16 -0.81 1.19 -6.02
N VAL A 17 -0.75 2.23 -6.83
CA VAL A 17 -1.90 2.69 -7.64
C VAL A 17 -2.37 1.61 -8.61
N GLY A 18 -1.43 0.98 -9.32
CA GLY A 18 -1.72 -0.08 -10.28
C GLY A 18 -2.33 -1.32 -9.62
N ALA A 19 -1.86 -1.70 -8.43
CA ALA A 19 -2.45 -2.82 -7.68
C ALA A 19 -3.96 -2.62 -7.43
N VAL A 20 -4.37 -1.40 -7.11
CA VAL A 20 -5.76 -1.02 -6.89
C VAL A 20 -6.54 -0.90 -8.19
N TRP A 21 -6.03 -0.13 -9.15
CA TRP A 21 -6.80 0.22 -10.35
C TRP A 21 -6.74 -0.83 -11.45
N ARG A 22 -5.64 -1.60 -11.55
CA ARG A 22 -5.40 -2.57 -12.63
C ARG A 22 -5.56 -4.01 -12.16
N THR A 23 -4.82 -4.39 -11.10
CA THR A 23 -4.86 -5.79 -10.63
C THR A 23 -6.17 -6.10 -9.94
N ALA A 24 -6.56 -5.31 -8.93
CA ALA A 24 -7.81 -5.49 -8.19
C ALA A 24 -9.03 -5.03 -8.99
N GLY A 25 -8.93 -3.91 -9.69
CA GLY A 25 -10.06 -3.28 -10.37
C GLY A 25 -11.08 -2.73 -9.37
N VAL A 26 -10.62 -2.13 -8.28
CA VAL A 26 -11.45 -1.56 -7.20
C VAL A 26 -12.41 -0.54 -7.76
N ARG A 27 -13.65 -0.56 -7.27
CA ARG A 27 -14.74 0.32 -7.66
C ARG A 27 -15.24 1.16 -6.48
N PRO A 28 -15.95 2.26 -6.75
CA PRO A 28 -16.59 3.02 -5.68
C PRO A 28 -17.49 2.13 -4.80
N GLY A 29 -17.35 2.27 -3.47
CA GLY A 29 -18.07 1.49 -2.48
C GLY A 29 -17.48 0.11 -2.16
N ASP A 30 -16.43 -0.35 -2.86
CA ASP A 30 -15.71 -1.56 -2.46
C ASP A 30 -14.97 -1.32 -1.13
N ARG A 31 -14.94 -2.33 -0.28
CA ARG A 31 -14.20 -2.34 0.99
C ARG A 31 -12.77 -2.76 0.74
N VAL A 32 -11.81 -1.95 1.15
CA VAL A 32 -10.39 -2.21 0.91
C VAL A 32 -9.61 -2.20 2.21
N ALA A 33 -8.77 -3.20 2.44
CA ALA A 33 -7.72 -3.16 3.46
C ALA A 33 -6.35 -3.07 2.81
N VAL A 34 -5.45 -2.27 3.37
CA VAL A 34 -4.06 -2.17 2.95
C VAL A 34 -3.19 -2.59 4.12
N ILE A 35 -2.42 -3.66 3.95
CA ILE A 35 -1.52 -4.22 4.96
C ILE A 35 -0.09 -3.82 4.61
N GLY A 36 0.51 -3.02 5.50
CA GLY A 36 1.78 -2.34 5.29
C GLY A 36 1.59 -0.92 4.78
N CYS A 37 1.75 0.06 5.68
CA CYS A 37 1.60 1.50 5.41
C CYS A 37 2.96 2.16 5.08
N GLY A 38 3.81 1.48 4.31
CA GLY A 38 4.98 2.05 3.66
C GLY A 38 4.60 2.81 2.37
N GLY A 39 5.59 3.32 1.63
CA GLY A 39 5.33 4.13 0.44
C GLY A 39 4.49 3.45 -0.64
N VAL A 40 4.63 2.13 -0.84
CA VAL A 40 3.80 1.37 -1.79
C VAL A 40 2.37 1.21 -1.25
N GLY A 41 2.24 0.79 0.02
CA GLY A 41 0.92 0.62 0.64
C GLY A 41 0.15 1.92 0.76
N LEU A 42 0.78 3.03 1.17
CA LEU A 42 0.13 4.34 1.21
C LEU A 42 -0.29 4.83 -0.19
N SER A 43 0.48 4.50 -1.23
CA SER A 43 0.08 4.78 -2.61
C SER A 43 -1.16 3.98 -3.01
N ALA A 44 -1.23 2.71 -2.62
CA ALA A 44 -2.43 1.87 -2.82
C ALA A 44 -3.63 2.41 -2.02
N LEU A 45 -3.42 2.82 -0.77
CA LEU A 45 -4.45 3.41 0.08
C LEU A 45 -5.04 4.67 -0.55
N MET A 46 -4.19 5.62 -0.95
CA MET A 46 -4.64 6.84 -1.62
C MET A 46 -5.38 6.53 -2.94
N ALA A 47 -4.93 5.53 -3.70
CA ALA A 47 -5.61 5.10 -4.92
C ALA A 47 -7.00 4.52 -4.64
N ALA A 48 -7.18 3.76 -3.54
CA ALA A 48 -8.47 3.25 -3.10
C ALA A 48 -9.40 4.39 -2.67
N VAL A 49 -8.90 5.36 -1.91
CA VAL A 49 -9.65 6.57 -1.53
C VAL A 49 -10.05 7.37 -2.78
N ALA A 50 -9.11 7.58 -3.71
CA ALA A 50 -9.35 8.36 -4.94
C ALA A 50 -10.41 7.73 -5.85
N VAL A 51 -10.60 6.41 -5.81
CA VAL A 51 -11.62 5.70 -6.57
C VAL A 51 -12.98 5.69 -5.86
N GLY A 52 -13.02 6.08 -4.58
CA GLY A 52 -14.24 6.08 -3.77
C GLY A 52 -14.53 4.73 -3.10
N ALA A 53 -13.49 3.94 -2.80
CA ALA A 53 -13.63 2.75 -1.96
C ALA A 53 -14.04 3.14 -0.54
N GLU A 54 -14.92 2.37 0.11
CA GLU A 54 -15.40 2.66 1.47
C GLU A 54 -15.92 1.39 2.15
N PRO A 55 -15.43 1.04 3.35
CA PRO A 55 -14.30 1.66 4.05
C PRO A 55 -12.93 1.33 3.42
N VAL A 56 -11.96 2.21 3.63
CA VAL A 56 -10.53 1.95 3.38
C VAL A 56 -9.84 1.78 4.73
N ILE A 57 -9.27 0.61 4.98
CA ILE A 57 -8.69 0.22 6.26
C ILE A 57 -7.18 0.11 6.12
N ALA A 58 -6.45 0.81 6.99
CA ALA A 58 -5.01 0.72 7.08
C ALA A 58 -4.58 -0.29 8.14
N VAL A 59 -3.61 -1.15 7.82
CA VAL A 59 -3.02 -2.11 8.78
C VAL A 59 -1.51 -1.95 8.78
N ASP A 60 -0.91 -1.72 9.95
CA ASP A 60 0.56 -1.66 10.11
C ASP A 60 0.97 -2.12 11.51
N MET A 61 2.26 -2.35 11.70
CA MET A 61 2.85 -2.73 12.99
C MET A 61 2.80 -1.60 14.03
N THR A 62 2.80 -0.34 13.60
CA THR A 62 2.90 0.82 14.48
C THR A 62 1.70 1.75 14.36
N GLN A 63 1.28 2.28 15.50
CA GLN A 63 0.17 3.24 15.56
C GLN A 63 0.47 4.50 14.74
N SER A 64 1.71 4.99 14.74
CA SER A 64 2.11 6.18 13.99
C SER A 64 1.88 6.04 12.48
N LYS A 65 2.17 4.87 11.89
CA LYS A 65 1.90 4.60 10.47
C LYS A 65 0.42 4.45 10.17
N VAL A 66 -0.34 3.86 11.09
CA VAL A 66 -1.79 3.80 10.99
C VAL A 66 -2.39 5.20 11.02
N ASP A 67 -1.90 6.09 11.89
CA ASP A 67 -2.37 7.47 11.97
C ASP A 67 -1.99 8.28 10.72
N ALA A 68 -0.79 8.08 10.18
CA ALA A 68 -0.39 8.67 8.91
C ALA A 68 -1.31 8.22 7.76
N ALA A 69 -1.69 6.95 7.73
CA ALA A 69 -2.63 6.42 6.75
C ALA A 69 -4.04 7.02 6.89
N LYS A 70 -4.52 7.20 8.13
CA LYS A 70 -5.79 7.92 8.39
C LYS A 70 -5.74 9.36 7.91
N ALA A 71 -4.62 10.05 8.13
CA ALA A 71 -4.44 11.40 7.61
C ALA A 71 -4.46 11.46 6.07
N LEU A 72 -4.19 10.34 5.38
CA LEU A 72 -4.27 10.19 3.91
C LEU A 72 -5.64 9.67 3.43
N GLY A 73 -6.61 9.50 4.34
CA GLY A 73 -8.00 9.19 4.00
C GLY A 73 -8.46 7.78 4.35
N ALA A 74 -7.68 6.99 5.10
CA ALA A 74 -8.20 5.72 5.61
C ALA A 74 -9.36 5.96 6.59
N SER A 75 -10.47 5.24 6.40
CA SER A 75 -11.68 5.32 7.24
C SER A 75 -11.46 4.70 8.61
N ALA A 76 -10.61 3.67 8.69
CA ALA A 76 -10.27 2.97 9.91
C ALA A 76 -8.82 2.48 9.89
N GLY A 77 -8.31 2.10 11.05
CA GLY A 77 -6.96 1.55 11.18
C GLY A 77 -6.91 0.41 12.18
N VAL A 78 -6.07 -0.56 11.89
CA VAL A 78 -5.79 -1.72 12.73
C VAL A 78 -4.28 -1.79 12.96
N VAL A 79 -3.85 -1.78 14.20
CA VAL A 79 -2.47 -2.13 14.54
C VAL A 79 -2.37 -3.65 14.53
N TRP A 80 -1.26 -4.19 14.03
CA TRP A 80 -1.03 -5.63 13.97
C TRP A 80 -1.31 -6.32 15.30
N ALA A 81 -2.20 -7.30 15.31
CA ALA A 81 -2.73 -7.91 16.52
C ALA A 81 -1.94 -9.15 17.00
N GLY A 82 -0.66 -9.27 16.61
CA GLY A 82 0.24 -10.33 17.06
C GLY A 82 0.21 -11.61 16.19
N SER A 83 -0.83 -11.84 15.40
CA SER A 83 -0.90 -12.94 14.43
C SER A 83 -1.72 -12.57 13.21
N ALA A 84 -1.59 -13.39 12.15
CA ALA A 84 -2.37 -13.22 10.93
C ALA A 84 -3.88 -13.36 11.19
N GLU A 85 -4.29 -14.34 11.98
CA GLU A 85 -5.68 -14.62 12.31
C GLU A 85 -6.31 -13.48 13.12
N ALA A 86 -5.62 -13.05 14.18
CA ALA A 86 -6.11 -11.97 15.04
C ALA A 86 -6.21 -10.64 14.27
N THR A 87 -5.23 -10.34 13.42
CA THR A 87 -5.25 -9.15 12.58
C THR A 87 -6.37 -9.20 11.55
N ALA A 88 -6.56 -10.36 10.91
CA ALA A 88 -7.65 -10.56 9.96
C ALA A 88 -9.03 -10.41 10.64
N GLU A 89 -9.18 -10.92 11.86
CA GLU A 89 -10.44 -10.75 12.61
C GLU A 89 -10.70 -9.28 12.93
N ALA A 90 -9.70 -8.53 13.40
CA ALA A 90 -9.82 -7.10 13.63
C ALA A 90 -10.20 -6.32 12.35
N VAL A 91 -9.62 -6.67 11.21
CA VAL A 91 -10.01 -6.09 9.91
C VAL A 91 -11.46 -6.44 9.56
N ARG A 92 -11.89 -7.67 9.80
CA ARG A 92 -13.27 -8.12 9.53
C ARG A 92 -14.28 -7.42 10.43
N GLU A 93 -13.93 -7.18 11.69
CA GLU A 93 -14.76 -6.44 12.64
C GLU A 93 -14.99 -5.00 12.15
N VAL A 94 -13.92 -4.24 11.86
CA VAL A 94 -14.03 -2.84 11.43
C VAL A 94 -14.60 -2.67 10.03
N SER A 95 -14.53 -3.71 9.18
CA SER A 95 -15.11 -3.71 7.83
C SER A 95 -16.56 -4.21 7.78
N GLY A 96 -17.11 -4.71 8.89
CA GLY A 96 -18.45 -5.30 8.90
C GLY A 96 -18.52 -6.64 8.15
N GLY A 97 -17.56 -7.55 8.38
CA GLY A 97 -17.58 -8.92 7.87
C GLY A 97 -16.53 -9.26 6.80
N GLY A 98 -15.58 -8.39 6.57
CA GLY A 98 -14.44 -8.59 5.65
C GLY A 98 -14.47 -7.66 4.45
N VAL A 99 -13.33 -7.57 3.78
CA VAL A 99 -13.11 -6.64 2.66
C VAL A 99 -13.27 -7.32 1.31
N ASP A 100 -13.59 -6.51 0.29
CA ASP A 100 -13.60 -6.95 -1.11
C ASP A 100 -12.19 -7.22 -1.60
N TYR A 101 -11.26 -6.34 -1.23
CA TYR A 101 -9.85 -6.44 -1.59
C TYR A 101 -8.96 -6.18 -0.38
N ALA A 102 -8.00 -7.07 -0.14
CA ALA A 102 -6.93 -6.87 0.82
C ALA A 102 -5.61 -6.75 0.05
N ILE A 103 -4.99 -5.56 0.08
CA ILE A 103 -3.73 -5.26 -0.60
C ILE A 103 -2.58 -5.49 0.38
N GLU A 104 -1.71 -6.43 0.09
CA GLU A 104 -0.55 -6.73 0.93
C GLU A 104 0.72 -6.13 0.31
N ALA A 105 1.41 -5.27 1.06
CA ALA A 105 2.53 -4.46 0.59
C ALA A 105 3.82 -4.61 1.43
N THR A 106 3.93 -5.67 2.24
CA THR A 106 5.09 -5.90 3.11
C THR A 106 6.02 -7.00 2.61
N GLY A 107 5.47 -8.05 1.97
CA GLY A 107 6.21 -9.25 1.60
C GLY A 107 6.40 -10.27 2.74
N HIS A 108 5.75 -10.09 3.88
CA HIS A 108 5.80 -11.06 4.98
C HIS A 108 4.72 -12.13 4.85
N GLY A 109 5.06 -13.41 5.04
CA GLY A 109 4.12 -14.51 4.92
C GLY A 109 2.88 -14.40 5.80
N GLU A 110 3.03 -13.95 7.05
CA GLU A 110 1.90 -13.71 7.94
C GLU A 110 1.01 -12.55 7.48
N ALA A 111 1.59 -11.49 6.92
CA ALA A 111 0.82 -10.39 6.35
C ALA A 111 0.04 -10.83 5.10
N MET A 112 0.64 -11.67 4.25
CA MET A 112 -0.05 -12.31 3.12
C MET A 112 -1.20 -13.21 3.61
N GLN A 113 -0.97 -13.99 4.66
CA GLN A 113 -2.02 -14.81 5.29
C GLN A 113 -3.15 -13.93 5.83
N ALA A 114 -2.82 -12.88 6.57
CA ALA A 114 -3.81 -11.93 7.09
C ALA A 114 -4.62 -11.30 5.95
N ALA A 115 -3.98 -10.94 4.83
CA ALA A 115 -4.67 -10.41 3.66
C ALA A 115 -5.73 -11.39 3.14
N VAL A 116 -5.37 -12.67 2.96
CA VAL A 116 -6.33 -13.69 2.50
C VAL A 116 -7.47 -13.86 3.49
N LEU A 117 -7.16 -13.95 4.79
CA LEU A 117 -8.16 -14.19 5.84
C LEU A 117 -9.08 -12.98 6.08
N SER A 118 -8.63 -11.76 5.80
CA SER A 118 -9.42 -10.52 5.91
C SER A 118 -10.50 -10.39 4.86
N THR A 119 -10.40 -11.12 3.74
CA THR A 119 -11.37 -10.99 2.65
C THR A 119 -12.71 -11.64 3.00
N ARG A 120 -13.81 -11.02 2.54
CA ARG A 120 -15.14 -11.60 2.56
C ARG A 120 -15.28 -12.75 1.55
N ASN A 121 -16.45 -13.38 1.51
CA ASN A 121 -16.77 -14.32 0.43
C ASN A 121 -16.64 -13.63 -0.93
N ARG A 122 -16.00 -14.29 -1.90
CA ARG A 122 -15.72 -13.80 -3.25
C ARG A 122 -14.74 -12.61 -3.32
N GLY A 123 -14.11 -12.25 -2.18
CA GLY A 123 -13.08 -11.22 -2.12
C GLY A 123 -11.74 -11.69 -2.68
N ALA A 124 -10.79 -10.78 -2.81
CA ALA A 124 -9.46 -11.06 -3.32
C ALA A 124 -8.36 -10.46 -2.43
N ALA A 125 -7.34 -11.26 -2.13
CA ALA A 125 -6.06 -10.75 -1.63
C ALA A 125 -5.15 -10.43 -2.82
N VAL A 126 -4.59 -9.22 -2.86
CA VAL A 126 -3.66 -8.75 -3.88
C VAL A 126 -2.27 -8.63 -3.24
N LEU A 127 -1.35 -9.48 -3.65
CA LEU A 127 -0.01 -9.56 -3.10
C LEU A 127 0.95 -8.77 -3.99
N ILE A 128 1.49 -7.68 -3.45
CA ILE A 128 2.44 -6.79 -4.13
C ILE A 128 3.79 -6.72 -3.43
N GLY A 129 3.83 -7.07 -2.13
CA GLY A 129 5.08 -7.23 -1.41
C GLY A 129 5.88 -8.41 -1.97
N ILE A 130 7.17 -8.21 -2.20
CA ILE A 130 8.06 -9.28 -2.69
C ILE A 130 8.70 -9.96 -1.47
N PRO A 131 8.34 -11.22 -1.19
CA PRO A 131 8.89 -11.96 -0.05
C PRO A 131 10.30 -12.48 -0.34
N ARG A 132 10.96 -12.98 0.70
CA ARG A 132 12.17 -13.82 0.53
C ARG A 132 11.79 -15.12 -0.16
N GLU A 133 12.75 -15.75 -0.84
CA GLU A 133 12.51 -16.95 -1.65
C GLU A 133 11.90 -18.11 -0.84
N GLU A 134 12.33 -18.29 0.40
CA GLU A 134 11.85 -19.35 1.29
C GLU A 134 10.50 -19.06 1.98
N THR A 135 9.94 -17.87 1.80
CA THR A 135 8.69 -17.47 2.47
C THR A 135 7.50 -18.24 1.95
N MET A 136 6.76 -18.84 2.87
CA MET A 136 5.57 -19.63 2.55
C MET A 136 4.29 -18.85 2.93
N LEU A 137 3.32 -18.89 2.03
CA LEU A 137 1.95 -18.45 2.33
C LEU A 137 1.17 -19.67 2.83
N SER A 138 0.77 -19.64 4.11
CA SER A 138 0.00 -20.73 4.72
C SER A 138 -1.44 -20.28 4.99
N VAL A 139 -2.40 -20.87 4.30
CA VAL A 139 -3.83 -20.61 4.53
C VAL A 139 -4.60 -21.92 4.56
N PRO A 140 -5.68 -22.05 5.37
CA PRO A 140 -6.51 -23.24 5.35
C PRO A 140 -7.12 -23.44 3.96
N ALA A 141 -6.70 -24.50 3.26
CA ALA A 141 -7.04 -24.73 1.85
C ALA A 141 -8.55 -24.69 1.57
N ARG A 142 -9.38 -25.19 2.54
CA ARG A 142 -10.86 -25.17 2.40
C ARG A 142 -11.46 -23.76 2.27
N THR A 143 -10.76 -22.72 2.75
CA THR A 143 -11.29 -21.34 2.68
C THR A 143 -11.33 -20.79 1.26
N ILE A 144 -10.47 -21.32 0.37
CA ILE A 144 -10.42 -20.88 -1.02
C ILE A 144 -11.70 -21.31 -1.76
N PRO A 145 -12.01 -22.60 -1.93
CA PRO A 145 -13.20 -23.00 -2.67
C PRO A 145 -14.50 -22.67 -1.93
N ARG A 146 -14.54 -22.85 -0.58
CA ARG A 146 -15.79 -22.63 0.18
C ARG A 146 -16.24 -21.17 0.19
N MET A 147 -15.31 -20.24 0.16
CA MET A 147 -15.59 -18.80 0.20
C MET A 147 -15.34 -18.13 -1.15
N GLU A 148 -15.04 -18.88 -2.20
CA GLU A 148 -14.72 -18.38 -3.55
C GLU A 148 -13.67 -17.26 -3.50
N ARG A 149 -12.68 -17.36 -2.59
CA ARG A 149 -11.61 -16.37 -2.43
C ARG A 149 -10.62 -16.45 -3.58
N ARG A 150 -10.06 -15.29 -3.92
CA ARG A 150 -9.03 -15.17 -4.94
C ARG A 150 -7.73 -14.67 -4.31
N ILE A 151 -6.60 -15.14 -4.84
CA ILE A 151 -5.27 -14.64 -4.52
C ILE A 151 -4.66 -14.16 -5.84
N LEU A 152 -4.32 -12.88 -5.92
CA LEU A 152 -3.82 -12.23 -7.11
C LEU A 152 -2.40 -11.73 -6.84
N GLY A 153 -1.46 -12.08 -7.69
CA GLY A 153 -0.13 -11.47 -7.71
C GLY A 153 -0.15 -10.18 -8.52
N SER A 154 0.63 -9.18 -8.11
CA SER A 154 0.78 -7.94 -8.85
C SER A 154 2.24 -7.49 -8.82
N ILE A 155 2.89 -7.52 -9.95
CA ILE A 155 4.22 -6.95 -10.14
C ILE A 155 4.10 -5.58 -10.79
N TYR A 156 4.76 -4.57 -10.19
CA TYR A 156 4.73 -3.19 -10.69
C TYR A 156 3.29 -2.65 -10.90
N GLY A 157 2.32 -3.14 -10.09
CA GLY A 157 0.91 -2.75 -10.19
C GLY A 157 0.21 -3.20 -11.47
N SER A 158 0.74 -4.20 -12.21
CA SER A 158 0.26 -4.60 -13.55
C SER A 158 0.16 -3.39 -14.50
N ALA A 159 1.02 -2.41 -14.30
CA ALA A 159 0.97 -1.13 -15.00
C ALA A 159 1.51 -1.22 -16.44
N ARG A 160 0.99 -0.32 -17.27
CA ARG A 160 1.54 0.03 -18.59
C ARG A 160 2.10 1.45 -18.49
N PRO A 161 3.44 1.62 -18.28
CA PRO A 161 4.02 2.91 -17.92
C PRO A 161 3.64 4.06 -18.87
N GLU A 162 3.63 3.82 -20.18
CA GLU A 162 3.33 4.83 -21.19
C GLU A 162 1.96 5.50 -21.02
N ARG A 163 1.01 4.76 -20.47
CA ARG A 163 -0.35 5.25 -20.22
C ARG A 163 -0.58 5.60 -18.76
N ASP A 164 -0.14 4.70 -17.85
CA ASP A 164 -0.55 4.78 -16.46
C ASP A 164 0.20 5.87 -15.69
N PHE A 165 1.41 6.24 -16.13
CA PHE A 165 2.09 7.42 -15.62
C PHE A 165 1.28 8.69 -15.89
N LEU A 166 0.82 8.89 -17.12
CA LEU A 166 0.01 10.05 -17.48
C LEU A 166 -1.30 10.08 -16.69
N THR A 167 -2.00 8.94 -16.57
CA THR A 167 -3.21 8.84 -15.76
C THR A 167 -2.96 9.21 -14.30
N THR A 168 -1.87 8.70 -13.71
CA THR A 168 -1.48 9.01 -12.33
C THR A 168 -1.20 10.51 -12.14
N LEU A 169 -0.49 11.11 -13.11
CA LEU A 169 -0.21 12.55 -13.12
C LEU A 169 -1.49 13.40 -13.19
N ASP A 170 -2.46 13.00 -13.99
CA ASP A 170 -3.72 13.74 -14.13
C ASP A 170 -4.56 13.65 -12.85
N VAL A 171 -4.59 12.48 -12.20
CA VAL A 171 -5.27 12.31 -10.91
C VAL A 171 -4.56 13.10 -9.80
N TYR A 172 -3.21 13.15 -9.79
CA TYR A 172 -2.46 14.02 -8.91
C TYR A 172 -2.81 15.50 -9.12
N ARG A 173 -2.79 15.99 -10.37
CA ARG A 173 -3.13 17.37 -10.73
C ARG A 173 -4.55 17.76 -10.32
N SER A 174 -5.47 16.81 -10.33
CA SER A 174 -6.85 17.02 -9.85
C SER A 174 -6.98 17.10 -8.32
N GLY A 175 -5.88 16.91 -7.57
CA GLY A 175 -5.86 16.92 -6.12
C GLY A 175 -6.39 15.64 -5.45
N ARG A 176 -6.84 14.65 -6.23
CA ARG A 176 -7.39 13.39 -5.67
C ARG A 176 -6.34 12.38 -5.22
N LEU A 177 -5.10 12.55 -5.65
CA LEU A 177 -3.97 11.69 -5.29
C LEU A 177 -2.83 12.56 -4.73
N PRO A 178 -2.84 12.89 -3.43
CA PRO A 178 -1.90 13.86 -2.82
C PRO A 178 -0.51 13.24 -2.59
N LEU A 179 0.24 12.96 -3.68
CA LEU A 179 1.53 12.27 -3.67
C LEU A 179 2.63 13.01 -2.91
N ASP A 180 2.56 14.33 -2.89
CA ASP A 180 3.48 15.19 -2.13
C ASP A 180 3.49 14.86 -0.63
N ARG A 181 2.39 14.36 -0.09
CA ARG A 181 2.28 13.94 1.32
C ARG A 181 3.03 12.64 1.63
N LEU A 182 3.52 11.91 0.63
CA LEU A 182 4.40 10.76 0.83
C LEU A 182 5.84 11.18 1.12
N VAL A 183 6.29 12.35 0.64
CA VAL A 183 7.66 12.83 0.86
C VAL A 183 7.77 13.34 2.29
N SER A 184 8.36 12.53 3.17
CA SER A 184 8.57 12.90 4.58
C SER A 184 9.88 13.66 4.79
N HIS A 185 10.93 13.36 4.00
CA HIS A 185 12.24 13.95 4.12
C HIS A 185 12.83 14.29 2.75
N ARG A 186 13.57 15.38 2.70
CA ARG A 186 14.38 15.79 1.56
C ARG A 186 15.79 16.03 2.06
N LEU A 187 16.75 15.29 1.52
CA LEU A 187 18.15 15.35 1.90
C LEU A 187 19.02 15.56 0.65
N PRO A 188 20.15 16.23 0.75
CA PRO A 188 21.12 16.26 -0.33
C PRO A 188 21.69 14.84 -0.59
N LEU A 189 22.15 14.57 -1.79
CA LEU A 189 22.73 13.28 -2.16
C LEU A 189 23.90 12.87 -1.24
N ALA A 190 24.66 13.84 -0.75
CA ALA A 190 25.78 13.59 0.18
C ALA A 190 25.34 12.90 1.48
N ASP A 191 24.09 13.07 1.89
CA ASP A 191 23.52 12.52 3.13
C ASP A 191 22.77 11.20 2.91
N VAL A 192 23.11 10.46 1.86
CA VAL A 192 22.48 9.17 1.50
C VAL A 192 22.50 8.16 2.66
N ASN A 193 23.56 8.15 3.49
CA ASN A 193 23.62 7.24 4.64
C ASN A 193 22.58 7.62 5.70
N GLU A 194 22.38 8.90 5.99
CA GLU A 194 21.31 9.38 6.88
C GLU A 194 19.92 8.98 6.31
N ALA A 195 19.74 9.12 5.01
CA ALA A 195 18.51 8.67 4.36
C ALA A 195 18.23 7.17 4.57
N ILE A 196 19.29 6.34 4.51
CA ILE A 196 19.18 4.90 4.76
C ILE A 196 18.81 4.64 6.23
N ASP A 197 19.46 5.33 7.17
CA ASP A 197 19.17 5.18 8.60
C ASP A 197 17.72 5.57 8.93
N LEU A 198 17.21 6.67 8.37
CA LEU A 198 15.82 7.07 8.48
C LEU A 198 14.82 6.04 7.90
N MET A 199 15.20 5.37 6.81
CA MET A 199 14.39 4.30 6.25
C MET A 199 14.41 3.04 7.13
N LEU A 200 15.56 2.68 7.69
CA LEU A 200 15.72 1.51 8.54
C LEU A 200 15.05 1.68 9.91
N SER A 201 15.05 2.89 10.48
CA SER A 201 14.32 3.20 11.71
C SER A 201 12.79 3.13 11.54
N GLY A 202 12.30 3.20 10.29
CA GLY A 202 10.88 3.22 9.97
C GLY A 202 10.19 4.57 10.23
N GLU A 203 10.96 5.62 10.56
CA GLU A 203 10.44 6.98 10.79
C GLU A 203 10.02 7.66 9.49
N ALA A 204 10.74 7.38 8.39
CA ALA A 204 10.44 7.97 7.10
C ALA A 204 9.34 7.21 6.33
N LEU A 205 8.42 7.95 5.72
CA LEU A 205 7.51 7.40 4.70
C LEU A 205 8.24 7.27 3.36
N ARG A 206 8.82 8.38 2.89
CA ARG A 206 9.70 8.46 1.72
C ARG A 206 10.75 9.53 1.92
N VAL A 207 12.01 9.17 1.68
CA VAL A 207 13.13 10.11 1.60
C VAL A 207 13.41 10.36 0.12
N VAL A 208 13.51 11.62 -0.27
CA VAL A 208 13.95 12.04 -1.60
C VAL A 208 15.33 12.65 -1.47
N LEU A 209 16.27 12.18 -2.27
CA LEU A 209 17.61 12.74 -2.37
C LEU A 209 17.63 13.81 -3.46
N ASP A 210 18.05 15.01 -3.10
CA ASP A 210 18.24 16.11 -4.04
C ASP A 210 19.65 16.03 -4.65
N THR A 211 19.69 15.84 -5.95
CA THR A 211 20.94 15.78 -6.73
C THR A 211 21.36 17.15 -7.27
N SER A 212 20.54 18.19 -7.11
CA SER A 212 20.82 19.54 -7.63
C SER A 212 21.82 20.32 -6.75
N THR A 213 22.12 19.85 -5.54
CA THR A 213 23.01 20.50 -4.58
C THR A 213 24.45 20.01 -4.69
N GLU A 214 24.92 19.60 -5.85
CA GLU A 214 26.35 19.40 -6.06
C GLU A 214 27.04 20.77 -6.15
N GLY A 215 27.67 21.15 -5.01
CA GLY A 215 28.89 21.92 -4.96
C GLY A 215 28.94 23.24 -5.77
N THR A 216 28.45 24.33 -5.20
CA THR A 216 29.19 25.58 -5.36
C THR A 216 30.45 25.45 -4.47
N SER A 217 31.50 24.91 -5.05
CA SER A 217 32.88 25.13 -4.57
C SER A 217 33.48 26.32 -5.26
#